data_4a39e9e65514fb063f220d36e41a0f15
#
_entry.id   4a39e9e65514fb063f220d36e41a0f15
#
_cell.length_a   1.000
_cell.length_b   1.000
_cell.length_c   1.000
_cell.angle_alpha   90.00
_cell.angle_beta   90.00
_cell.angle_gamma   90.00
#
_symmetry.space_group_name_H-M   'P 1'
#
loop_
_entity.id
_entity.type
_entity.pdbx_description
1 polymer ?
#
loop_
_entity_poly.entity_id
_entity_poly.type
_entity_poly.pdbx_seq_one_letter_code
_entity_poly.pdbx_strand_id
1 'polypeptide(L)'
;TGLNFLKKEKFQGGIIVMDADGQDDPEYLIDIFKESKKNPERTITINRTKRDDELPFKILYQMYLFLSFLLTFKYLKFGVYSYLHSSSLDKILSTNDIHLAYAASLAKHFKNKNVIFAPRKKRILGESQNNYKSLTHYALKIISVFRNQVLINSIVLVFISFLLSKLITSSALFLFILLALLFFNVIIFLLAYQINKSH
;
A
#
# COMPACT_ATOMS: atom_id res chain seq x y z
N THR A 1 15.87 -7.65 6.30
CA THR A 1 14.98 -6.70 7.01
C THR A 1 14.94 -7.00 8.50
N GLY A 2 14.59 -5.99 9.36
CA GLY A 2 14.45 -6.17 10.82
C GLY A 2 13.44 -7.27 11.18
N LEU A 3 12.33 -7.40 10.44
CA LEU A 3 11.34 -8.45 10.69
C LEU A 3 11.90 -9.86 10.43
N ASN A 4 12.75 -10.04 9.39
CA ASN A 4 13.45 -11.30 9.14
C ASN A 4 14.42 -11.66 10.28
N PHE A 5 15.11 -10.66 10.83
CA PHE A 5 15.97 -10.84 11.98
C PHE A 5 15.17 -11.32 13.20
N LEU A 6 14.07 -10.62 13.55
CA LEU A 6 13.20 -11.01 14.66
C LEU A 6 12.62 -12.42 14.51
N LYS A 7 12.26 -12.81 13.28
CA LYS A 7 11.82 -14.17 13.00
C LYS A 7 12.94 -15.20 13.26
N LYS A 8 14.17 -14.91 12.79
CA LYS A 8 15.35 -15.79 12.98
C LYS A 8 15.67 -15.97 14.46
N GLU A 9 15.59 -14.89 15.24
CA GLU A 9 15.81 -14.88 16.69
C GLU A 9 14.63 -15.48 17.48
N LYS A 10 13.57 -15.96 16.81
CA LYS A 10 12.36 -16.52 17.44
C LYS A 10 11.74 -15.57 18.47
N PHE A 11 11.81 -14.25 18.19
CA PHE A 11 11.27 -13.23 19.09
C PHE A 11 9.80 -13.49 19.39
N GLN A 12 9.43 -13.34 20.66
CA GLN A 12 8.04 -13.46 21.14
C GLN A 12 7.56 -12.11 21.67
N GLY A 13 6.37 -11.69 21.23
CA GLY A 13 5.75 -10.45 21.72
C GLY A 13 5.32 -9.51 20.60
N GLY A 14 5.06 -8.26 20.99
CA GLY A 14 4.59 -7.20 20.10
C GLY A 14 5.76 -6.50 19.38
N ILE A 15 5.56 -6.19 18.11
CA ILE A 15 6.53 -5.51 17.25
C ILE A 15 5.90 -4.22 16.74
N ILE A 16 6.59 -3.11 16.94
CA ILE A 16 6.15 -1.82 16.39
C ILE A 16 7.07 -1.43 15.25
N VAL A 17 6.48 -1.07 14.12
CA VAL A 17 7.15 -0.52 12.94
C VAL A 17 6.74 0.92 12.78
N MET A 18 7.70 1.85 12.77
CA MET A 18 7.46 3.28 12.63
C MET A 18 8.63 3.96 11.89
N ASP A 19 8.35 5.13 11.29
CA ASP A 19 9.38 5.96 10.69
C ASP A 19 10.21 6.67 11.78
N ALA A 20 11.54 6.75 11.59
CA ALA A 20 12.45 7.35 12.55
C ALA A 20 12.71 8.86 12.31
N ASP A 21 11.94 9.50 11.43
CA ASP A 21 12.13 10.92 11.03
C ASP A 21 11.34 11.92 11.91
N GLY A 22 10.71 11.43 12.99
CA GLY A 22 9.90 12.20 13.91
C GLY A 22 8.49 12.54 13.42
N GLN A 23 8.09 12.07 12.25
CA GLN A 23 6.75 12.29 11.72
C GLN A 23 5.70 11.35 12.31
N ASP A 24 6.10 10.15 12.72
CA ASP A 24 5.27 9.21 13.47
C ASP A 24 5.41 9.54 14.97
N ASP A 25 4.31 9.97 15.57
CA ASP A 25 4.31 10.47 16.94
C ASP A 25 4.43 9.32 17.96
N PRO A 26 5.48 9.29 18.81
CA PRO A 26 5.62 8.27 19.84
C PRO A 26 4.50 8.28 20.90
N GLU A 27 3.77 9.36 21.08
CA GLU A 27 2.64 9.42 22.03
C GLU A 27 1.57 8.37 21.73
N TYR A 28 1.38 8.02 20.45
CA TYR A 28 0.44 6.95 20.04
C TYR A 28 0.89 5.53 20.42
N LEU A 29 2.12 5.34 20.90
CA LEU A 29 2.57 4.06 21.47
C LEU A 29 1.69 3.63 22.65
N ILE A 30 1.23 4.60 23.44
CA ILE A 30 0.32 4.34 24.58
C ILE A 30 -1.01 3.75 24.08
N ASP A 31 -1.57 4.31 23.02
CA ASP A 31 -2.83 3.85 22.47
C ASP A 31 -2.68 2.50 21.76
N ILE A 32 -1.57 2.29 21.04
CA ILE A 32 -1.22 0.97 20.47
C ILE A 32 -1.13 -0.07 21.59
N PHE A 33 -0.44 0.26 22.69
CA PHE A 33 -0.27 -0.66 23.82
C PHE A 33 -1.60 -0.99 24.50
N LYS A 34 -2.47 0.02 24.73
CA LYS A 34 -3.81 -0.21 25.28
C LYS A 34 -4.65 -1.12 24.37
N GLU A 35 -4.56 -0.88 23.05
CA GLU A 35 -5.34 -1.64 22.08
C GLU A 35 -4.79 -3.06 21.89
N SER A 36 -3.46 -3.24 21.90
CA SER A 36 -2.83 -4.56 21.81
C SER A 36 -3.12 -5.45 23.03
N LYS A 37 -3.32 -4.87 24.22
CA LYS A 37 -3.72 -5.63 25.41
C LYS A 37 -5.10 -6.29 25.27
N LYS A 38 -6.01 -5.68 24.51
CA LYS A 38 -7.35 -6.25 24.28
C LYS A 38 -7.30 -7.48 23.38
N ASN A 39 -6.45 -7.44 22.35
CA ASN A 39 -6.25 -8.52 21.39
C ASN A 39 -4.79 -8.53 20.91
N PRO A 40 -3.88 -9.20 21.62
CA PRO A 40 -2.43 -9.13 21.34
C PRO A 40 -2.05 -9.57 19.93
N GLU A 41 -2.75 -10.53 19.35
CA GLU A 41 -2.47 -11.06 18.02
C GLU A 41 -3.03 -10.22 16.88
N ARG A 42 -3.89 -9.22 17.19
CA ARG A 42 -4.51 -8.39 16.17
C ARG A 42 -3.56 -7.29 15.71
N THR A 43 -3.36 -7.20 14.41
CA THR A 43 -2.59 -6.11 13.79
C THR A 43 -3.28 -4.76 14.03
N ILE A 44 -2.51 -3.74 14.40
CA ILE A 44 -2.98 -2.36 14.55
C ILE A 44 -2.24 -1.50 13.53
N THR A 45 -2.97 -0.63 12.82
CA THR A 45 -2.37 0.33 11.89
C THR A 45 -2.75 1.75 12.29
N ILE A 46 -1.81 2.68 12.20
CA ILE A 46 -2.11 4.10 12.38
C ILE A 46 -2.34 4.75 11.02
N ASN A 47 -3.55 5.25 10.81
CA ASN A 47 -3.92 5.97 9.60
C ASN A 47 -3.81 7.47 9.82
N ARG A 48 -3.14 8.14 8.89
CA ARG A 48 -2.91 9.60 8.96
C ARG A 48 -4.18 10.38 8.62
N THR A 49 -4.61 11.29 9.51
CA THR A 49 -5.85 12.09 9.32
C THR A 49 -5.64 13.32 8.47
N LYS A 50 -4.45 13.94 8.50
CA LYS A 50 -4.13 15.16 7.76
C LYS A 50 -2.84 15.01 6.96
N ARG A 51 -2.79 15.64 5.79
CA ARG A 51 -1.59 15.81 4.95
C ARG A 51 -1.42 17.30 4.67
N ASP A 52 -0.26 17.82 5.04
CA ASP A 52 0.17 19.20 4.79
C ASP A 52 1.03 19.27 3.53
N ASP A 53 0.59 18.61 2.46
CA ASP A 53 1.30 18.62 1.18
C ASP A 53 0.92 19.89 0.39
N GLU A 54 1.80 20.32 -0.50
CA GLU A 54 1.52 21.37 -1.49
C GLU A 54 0.42 20.94 -2.47
N LEU A 55 -0.26 21.91 -3.08
CA LEU A 55 -1.41 21.65 -3.96
C LEU A 55 -1.10 20.66 -5.10
N PRO A 56 0.03 20.71 -5.83
CA PRO A 56 0.34 19.76 -6.89
C PRO A 56 0.44 18.31 -6.36
N PHE A 57 1.05 18.11 -5.19
CA PHE A 57 1.13 16.79 -4.55
C PHE A 57 -0.23 16.28 -4.08
N LYS A 58 -1.10 17.17 -3.60
CA LYS A 58 -2.49 16.80 -3.26
C LYS A 58 -3.26 16.29 -4.47
N ILE A 59 -3.15 16.97 -5.61
CA ILE A 59 -3.81 16.56 -6.87
C ILE A 59 -3.27 15.20 -7.31
N LEU A 60 -1.94 15.03 -7.39
CA LEU A 60 -1.32 13.76 -7.78
C LEU A 60 -1.75 12.60 -6.86
N TYR A 61 -1.86 12.87 -5.56
CA TYR A 61 -2.33 11.88 -4.60
C TYR A 61 -3.80 11.51 -4.81
N GLN A 62 -4.67 12.46 -5.12
CA GLN A 62 -6.08 12.17 -5.44
C GLN A 62 -6.20 11.35 -6.74
N MET A 63 -5.40 11.68 -7.76
CA MET A 63 -5.31 10.87 -8.99
C MET A 63 -4.85 9.44 -8.69
N TYR A 64 -3.83 9.28 -7.85
CA TYR A 64 -3.38 7.97 -7.40
C TYR A 64 -4.49 7.19 -6.67
N LEU A 65 -5.21 7.83 -5.74
CA LEU A 65 -6.32 7.18 -5.02
C LEU A 65 -7.45 6.76 -5.96
N PHE A 66 -7.81 7.62 -6.91
CA PHE A 66 -8.83 7.33 -7.92
C PHE A 66 -8.41 6.16 -8.81
N LEU A 67 -7.19 6.19 -9.36
CA LEU A 67 -6.65 5.11 -10.19
C LEU A 67 -6.56 3.79 -9.40
N SER A 68 -6.07 3.85 -8.17
CA SER A 68 -6.00 2.68 -7.29
C SER A 68 -7.39 2.10 -7.02
N PHE A 69 -8.38 2.95 -6.76
CA PHE A 69 -9.75 2.51 -6.57
C PHE A 69 -10.31 1.86 -7.84
N LEU A 70 -10.13 2.48 -9.00
CA LEU A 70 -10.59 1.93 -10.28
C LEU A 70 -9.98 0.54 -10.55
N LEU A 71 -8.69 0.37 -10.25
CA LEU A 71 -7.96 -0.87 -10.55
C LEU A 71 -8.11 -1.95 -9.47
N THR A 72 -8.38 -1.59 -8.21
CA THR A 72 -8.39 -2.56 -7.09
C THR A 72 -9.72 -2.61 -6.34
N PHE A 73 -10.64 -1.69 -6.61
CA PHE A 73 -11.87 -1.41 -5.84
C PHE A 73 -11.59 -1.15 -4.35
N LYS A 74 -10.37 -0.63 -4.04
CA LYS A 74 -9.94 -0.31 -2.68
C LYS A 74 -9.30 1.06 -2.63
N TYR A 75 -9.61 1.80 -1.58
CA TYR A 75 -8.85 3.00 -1.25
C TYR A 75 -7.54 2.61 -0.60
N LEU A 76 -6.44 2.69 -1.36
CA LEU A 76 -5.11 2.31 -0.90
C LEU A 76 -4.45 3.45 -0.11
N LYS A 77 -5.00 3.71 1.08
CA LYS A 77 -4.56 4.76 2.00
C LYS A 77 -3.96 4.10 3.25
N PHE A 78 -2.63 3.99 3.28
CA PHE A 78 -1.93 3.28 4.35
C PHE A 78 -0.76 4.10 4.90
N GLY A 79 -0.48 3.91 6.21
CA GLY A 79 0.75 4.33 6.86
C GLY A 79 1.65 3.13 7.17
N VAL A 80 2.93 3.40 7.40
CA VAL A 80 3.91 2.38 7.84
C VAL A 80 3.74 2.10 9.34
N TYR A 81 3.33 3.11 10.10
CA TYR A 81 3.20 3.02 11.55
C TYR A 81 2.17 1.95 11.95
N SER A 82 2.64 0.89 12.58
CA SER A 82 1.83 -0.29 12.83
C SER A 82 2.39 -1.15 13.97
N TYR A 83 1.50 -1.94 14.56
CA TYR A 83 1.81 -3.01 15.51
C TYR A 83 1.51 -4.37 14.88
N LEU A 84 2.43 -5.30 15.06
CA LEU A 84 2.31 -6.71 14.71
C LEU A 84 2.65 -7.57 15.93
N HIS A 85 1.94 -8.65 16.14
CA HIS A 85 2.38 -9.71 17.05
C HIS A 85 3.35 -10.66 16.33
N SER A 86 4.29 -11.26 17.07
CA SER A 86 5.28 -12.20 16.52
C SER A 86 4.66 -13.37 15.78
N SER A 87 3.48 -13.84 16.19
CA SER A 87 2.71 -14.88 15.48
C SER A 87 2.34 -14.51 14.04
N SER A 88 2.35 -13.24 13.71
CA SER A 88 2.07 -12.70 12.37
C SER A 88 3.30 -12.68 11.45
N LEU A 89 4.52 -12.91 11.98
CA LEU A 89 5.76 -12.84 11.22
C LEU A 89 5.80 -13.85 10.06
N ASP A 90 5.40 -15.09 10.33
CA ASP A 90 5.38 -16.13 9.31
C ASP A 90 4.46 -15.75 8.15
N LYS A 91 3.28 -15.26 8.48
CA LYS A 91 2.29 -14.85 7.48
C LYS A 91 2.75 -13.68 6.62
N ILE A 92 3.35 -12.64 7.20
CA ILE A 92 3.77 -11.47 6.44
C ILE A 92 5.06 -11.74 5.64
N LEU A 93 5.97 -12.53 6.18
CA LEU A 93 7.27 -12.83 5.57
C LEU A 93 7.20 -13.98 4.55
N SER A 94 6.16 -14.82 4.57
CA SER A 94 5.95 -15.83 3.53
C SER A 94 5.52 -15.22 2.20
N THR A 95 5.14 -13.94 2.19
CA THR A 95 4.72 -13.23 0.99
C THR A 95 5.84 -12.29 0.51
N ASN A 96 6.16 -12.33 -0.78
CA ASN A 96 7.09 -11.38 -1.36
C ASN A 96 6.51 -9.94 -1.47
N ASP A 97 5.24 -9.77 -1.17
CA ASP A 97 4.55 -8.48 -1.21
C ASP A 97 5.15 -7.45 -0.24
N ILE A 98 5.76 -7.91 0.86
CA ILE A 98 6.43 -7.03 1.84
C ILE A 98 7.58 -6.24 1.22
N HIS A 99 8.29 -6.81 0.24
CA HIS A 99 9.40 -6.15 -0.45
C HIS A 99 8.92 -5.10 -1.46
N LEU A 100 7.68 -5.21 -1.94
CA LEU A 100 7.05 -4.21 -2.77
C LEU A 100 6.65 -2.98 -1.95
N ALA A 101 5.75 -3.18 -0.97
CA ALA A 101 5.28 -2.11 -0.09
C ALA A 101 4.72 -2.68 1.22
N TYR A 102 5.41 -2.46 2.33
CA TYR A 102 5.06 -2.99 3.65
C TYR A 102 3.61 -2.70 4.05
N ALA A 103 3.21 -1.44 4.03
CA ALA A 103 1.88 -1.02 4.46
C ALA A 103 0.75 -1.62 3.58
N ALA A 104 1.00 -1.73 2.27
CA ALA A 104 0.08 -2.37 1.34
C ALA A 104 -0.01 -3.88 1.56
N SER A 105 1.11 -4.52 1.88
CA SER A 105 1.16 -5.94 2.24
C SER A 105 0.34 -6.21 3.51
N LEU A 106 0.49 -5.38 4.56
CA LEU A 106 -0.36 -5.47 5.75
C LEU A 106 -1.85 -5.36 5.40
N ALA A 107 -2.22 -4.38 4.56
CA ALA A 107 -3.61 -4.18 4.19
C ALA A 107 -4.19 -5.32 3.35
N LYS A 108 -3.37 -6.01 2.58
CA LYS A 108 -3.76 -7.18 1.78
C LYS A 108 -3.96 -8.42 2.64
N HIS A 109 -3.02 -8.70 3.53
CA HIS A 109 -2.95 -9.97 4.26
C HIS A 109 -3.64 -9.96 5.63
N PHE A 110 -3.84 -8.78 6.23
CA PHE A 110 -4.52 -8.63 7.52
C PHE A 110 -5.83 -7.84 7.37
N LYS A 111 -6.91 -8.57 7.08
CA LYS A 111 -8.25 -7.98 6.90
C LYS A 111 -8.85 -7.45 8.20
N ASN A 112 -8.70 -8.22 9.30
CA ASN A 112 -9.20 -7.87 10.63
C ASN A 112 -8.12 -7.14 11.41
N LYS A 113 -7.93 -5.86 11.12
CA LYS A 113 -6.98 -5.00 11.82
C LYS A 113 -7.73 -3.88 12.55
N ASN A 114 -7.18 -3.44 13.66
CA ASN A 114 -7.63 -2.24 14.33
C ASN A 114 -6.95 -1.01 13.70
N VAL A 115 -7.68 0.10 13.63
CA VAL A 115 -7.18 1.34 13.03
C VAL A 115 -7.25 2.43 14.08
N ILE A 116 -6.11 3.07 14.35
CA ILE A 116 -6.00 4.28 15.15
C ILE A 116 -5.78 5.43 14.17
N PHE A 117 -6.47 6.55 14.37
CA PHE A 117 -6.31 7.74 13.54
C PHE A 117 -5.44 8.76 14.27
N ALA A 118 -4.36 9.20 13.60
CA ALA A 118 -3.41 10.17 14.15
C ALA A 118 -3.04 11.24 13.11
N PRO A 119 -2.85 12.51 13.52
CA PRO A 119 -2.23 13.50 12.65
C PRO A 119 -0.75 13.15 12.44
N ARG A 120 -0.22 13.48 11.26
CA ARG A 120 1.22 13.38 11.02
C ARG A 120 1.90 14.63 11.55
N LYS A 121 2.93 14.47 12.37
CA LYS A 121 3.80 15.60 12.81
C LYS A 121 4.65 16.11 11.63
N LYS A 122 5.11 17.34 11.75
CA LYS A 122 6.17 17.86 10.86
C LYS A 122 7.47 17.10 11.13
N ARG A 123 8.25 16.90 10.07
CA ARG A 123 9.57 16.27 10.18
C ARG A 123 10.47 17.11 11.09
N ILE A 124 11.17 16.47 12.01
CA ILE A 124 12.07 17.16 12.96
C ILE A 124 13.40 17.49 12.30
N LEU A 125 13.93 16.57 11.48
CA LEU A 125 15.23 16.71 10.83
C LEU A 125 15.15 16.36 9.33
N GLY A 126 15.90 17.11 8.53
CA GLY A 126 16.08 16.88 7.08
C GLY A 126 14.89 17.28 6.22
N GLU A 127 15.16 17.41 4.93
CA GLU A 127 14.13 17.69 3.91
C GLU A 127 13.50 16.41 3.36
N SER A 128 12.34 16.55 2.75
CA SER A 128 11.69 15.42 2.08
C SER A 128 12.49 15.05 0.82
N GLN A 129 13.02 13.85 0.77
CA GLN A 129 13.67 13.31 -0.43
C GLN A 129 12.67 12.82 -1.48
N ASN A 130 11.37 12.93 -1.21
CA ASN A 130 10.33 12.50 -2.12
C ASN A 130 10.19 13.51 -3.27
N ASN A 131 10.54 13.08 -4.48
CA ASN A 131 10.23 13.77 -5.73
C ASN A 131 9.10 13.03 -6.46
N TYR A 132 8.57 13.64 -7.53
CA TYR A 132 7.47 13.05 -8.31
C TYR A 132 7.79 11.64 -8.83
N LYS A 133 9.04 11.40 -9.26
CA LYS A 133 9.48 10.08 -9.76
C LYS A 133 9.45 9.03 -8.66
N SER A 134 9.97 9.33 -7.47
CA SER A 134 9.99 8.40 -6.33
C SER A 134 8.57 8.10 -5.84
N LEU A 135 7.70 9.12 -5.80
CA LEU A 135 6.29 8.94 -5.39
C LEU A 135 5.52 8.08 -6.38
N THR A 136 5.69 8.33 -7.70
CA THR A 136 5.07 7.51 -8.74
C THR A 136 5.56 6.06 -8.66
N HIS A 137 6.86 5.85 -8.51
CA HIS A 137 7.42 4.51 -8.36
C HIS A 137 6.89 3.79 -7.13
N TYR A 138 6.77 4.51 -6.00
CA TYR A 138 6.19 3.94 -4.78
C TYR A 138 4.69 3.62 -4.94
N ALA A 139 3.93 4.47 -5.63
CA ALA A 139 2.52 4.22 -5.96
C ALA A 139 2.37 2.95 -6.81
N LEU A 140 3.22 2.75 -7.83
CA LEU A 140 3.24 1.53 -8.63
C LEU A 140 3.58 0.30 -7.79
N LYS A 141 4.53 0.38 -6.87
CA LYS A 141 4.83 -0.71 -5.92
C LYS A 141 3.62 -1.08 -5.06
N ILE A 142 2.90 -0.09 -4.52
CA ILE A 142 1.67 -0.32 -3.75
C ILE A 142 0.62 -1.06 -4.60
N ILE A 143 0.37 -0.59 -5.82
CA ILE A 143 -0.58 -1.22 -6.75
C ILE A 143 -0.13 -2.64 -7.11
N SER A 144 1.18 -2.87 -7.30
CA SER A 144 1.75 -4.19 -7.62
C SER A 144 1.53 -5.24 -6.52
N VAL A 145 1.35 -4.83 -5.27
CA VAL A 145 0.93 -5.75 -4.19
C VAL A 145 -0.43 -6.38 -4.53
N PHE A 146 -1.31 -5.64 -5.21
CA PHE A 146 -2.66 -6.09 -5.60
C PHE A 146 -2.75 -6.56 -7.05
N ARG A 147 -1.64 -6.89 -7.71
CA ARG A 147 -1.53 -7.20 -9.15
C ARG A 147 -2.58 -8.18 -9.67
N ASN A 148 -2.90 -9.25 -8.92
CA ASN A 148 -3.91 -10.22 -9.34
C ASN A 148 -5.33 -9.58 -9.37
N GLN A 149 -5.64 -8.73 -8.38
CA GLN A 149 -6.90 -7.99 -8.35
C GLN A 149 -6.97 -6.99 -9.49
N VAL A 150 -5.86 -6.29 -9.77
CA VAL A 150 -5.75 -5.36 -10.90
C VAL A 150 -5.99 -6.07 -12.21
N LEU A 151 -5.40 -7.26 -12.41
CA LEU A 151 -5.61 -8.05 -13.62
C LEU A 151 -7.09 -8.43 -13.80
N ILE A 152 -7.73 -8.96 -12.77
CA ILE A 152 -9.16 -9.32 -12.80
C ILE A 152 -10.01 -8.09 -13.15
N ASN A 153 -9.79 -6.98 -12.45
CA ASN A 153 -10.57 -5.76 -12.68
C ASN A 153 -10.29 -5.15 -14.07
N SER A 154 -9.05 -5.27 -14.58
CA SER A 154 -8.72 -4.86 -15.95
C SER A 154 -9.51 -5.63 -16.97
N ILE A 155 -9.68 -6.94 -16.79
CA ILE A 155 -10.51 -7.79 -17.68
C ILE A 155 -11.96 -7.30 -17.65
N VAL A 156 -12.51 -7.01 -16.46
CA VAL A 156 -13.87 -6.47 -16.31
C VAL A 156 -14.01 -5.12 -17.00
N LEU A 157 -13.04 -4.21 -16.82
CA LEU A 157 -13.04 -2.89 -17.46
C LEU A 157 -12.95 -2.99 -18.99
N VAL A 158 -12.13 -3.91 -19.53
CA VAL A 158 -12.06 -4.18 -20.96
C VAL A 158 -13.41 -4.69 -21.47
N PHE A 159 -14.04 -5.61 -20.76
CA PHE A 159 -15.36 -6.12 -21.15
C PHE A 159 -16.43 -5.02 -21.15
N ILE A 160 -16.47 -4.18 -20.12
CA ILE A 160 -17.38 -3.03 -20.06
C ILE A 160 -17.11 -2.07 -21.20
N SER A 161 -15.84 -1.73 -21.48
CA SER A 161 -15.47 -0.84 -22.58
C SER A 161 -15.83 -1.41 -23.96
N PHE A 162 -15.74 -2.75 -24.12
CA PHE A 162 -16.20 -3.43 -25.33
C PHE A 162 -17.71 -3.26 -25.52
N LEU A 163 -18.53 -3.48 -24.48
CA LEU A 163 -19.98 -3.29 -24.56
C LEU A 163 -20.33 -1.83 -24.89
N LEU A 164 -19.67 -0.87 -24.24
CA LEU A 164 -19.88 0.55 -24.51
C LEU A 164 -19.46 0.95 -25.92
N SER A 165 -18.41 0.35 -26.49
CA SER A 165 -17.97 0.63 -27.86
C SER A 165 -19.03 0.25 -28.91
N LYS A 166 -19.86 -0.75 -28.61
CA LYS A 166 -20.98 -1.14 -29.47
C LYS A 166 -22.13 -0.12 -29.47
N LEU A 167 -22.29 0.60 -28.31
CA LEU A 167 -23.31 1.64 -28.17
C LEU A 167 -22.85 2.98 -28.78
N ILE A 168 -21.56 3.31 -28.64
CA ILE A 168 -21.00 4.63 -29.00
C ILE A 168 -20.33 4.60 -30.40
N THR A 169 -20.29 3.42 -31.06
CA THR A 169 -19.63 3.22 -32.37
C THR A 169 -18.15 3.64 -32.45
N SER A 170 -17.45 3.69 -31.31
CA SER A 170 -16.04 4.11 -31.22
C SER A 170 -15.11 2.93 -30.91
N SER A 171 -14.67 2.23 -31.96
CA SER A 171 -13.69 1.15 -31.86
C SER A 171 -12.29 1.64 -31.42
N ALA A 172 -11.94 2.89 -31.75
CA ALA A 172 -10.65 3.48 -31.40
C ALA A 172 -10.50 3.66 -29.89
N LEU A 173 -11.54 4.14 -29.19
CA LEU A 173 -11.53 4.31 -27.72
C LEU A 173 -11.40 2.96 -27.03
N PHE A 174 -12.11 1.94 -27.48
CA PHE A 174 -11.99 0.57 -26.96
C PHE A 174 -10.55 0.04 -27.09
N LEU A 175 -9.96 0.17 -28.30
CA LEU A 175 -8.60 -0.29 -28.54
C LEU A 175 -7.58 0.45 -27.65
N PHE A 176 -7.75 1.76 -27.47
CA PHE A 176 -6.90 2.55 -26.57
C PHE A 176 -6.98 2.05 -25.12
N ILE A 177 -8.19 1.83 -24.58
CA ILE A 177 -8.36 1.32 -23.20
C ILE A 177 -7.74 -0.07 -23.06
N LEU A 178 -7.95 -0.96 -24.04
CA LEU A 178 -7.37 -2.30 -24.05
C LEU A 178 -5.86 -2.25 -23.99
N LEU A 179 -5.21 -1.50 -24.87
CA LEU A 179 -3.76 -1.39 -24.93
C LEU A 179 -3.20 -0.73 -23.67
N ALA A 180 -3.85 0.32 -23.14
CA ALA A 180 -3.42 0.99 -21.92
C ALA A 180 -3.46 0.05 -20.70
N LEU A 181 -4.53 -0.72 -20.54
CA LEU A 181 -4.67 -1.68 -19.44
C LEU A 181 -3.70 -2.86 -19.59
N LEU A 182 -3.48 -3.38 -20.80
CA LEU A 182 -2.48 -4.42 -21.07
C LEU A 182 -1.07 -3.93 -20.69
N PHE A 183 -0.68 -2.77 -21.19
CA PHE A 183 0.63 -2.17 -20.90
C PHE A 183 0.83 -1.93 -19.39
N PHE A 184 -0.19 -1.40 -18.71
CA PHE A 184 -0.15 -1.18 -17.27
C PHE A 184 0.01 -2.49 -16.48
N ASN A 185 -0.73 -3.55 -16.84
CA ASN A 185 -0.60 -4.85 -16.20
C ASN A 185 0.81 -5.42 -16.40
N VAL A 186 1.39 -5.32 -17.60
CA VAL A 186 2.78 -5.75 -17.86
C VAL A 186 3.74 -5.02 -16.94
N ILE A 187 3.62 -3.69 -16.79
CA ILE A 187 4.50 -2.90 -15.92
C ILE A 187 4.43 -3.39 -14.47
N ILE A 188 3.24 -3.55 -13.89
CA ILE A 188 3.11 -3.94 -12.48
C ILE A 188 3.55 -5.37 -12.21
N PHE A 189 3.36 -6.30 -13.16
CA PHE A 189 3.86 -7.67 -13.04
C PHE A 189 5.38 -7.73 -13.18
N LEU A 190 5.98 -7.00 -14.12
CA LEU A 190 7.45 -6.90 -14.26
C LEU A 190 8.07 -6.27 -13.02
N LEU A 191 7.49 -5.20 -12.47
CA LEU A 191 7.97 -4.57 -11.25
C LEU A 191 7.94 -5.55 -10.07
N ALA A 192 6.84 -6.28 -9.92
CA ALA A 192 6.72 -7.31 -8.88
C ALA A 192 7.77 -8.43 -9.07
N TYR A 193 7.97 -8.89 -10.30
CA TYR A 193 8.97 -9.91 -10.63
C TYR A 193 10.40 -9.45 -10.31
N GLN A 194 10.78 -8.25 -10.74
CA GLN A 194 12.12 -7.71 -10.51
C GLN A 194 12.44 -7.59 -9.02
N ILE A 195 11.52 -7.06 -8.23
CA ILE A 195 11.71 -6.90 -6.78
C ILE A 195 11.78 -8.26 -6.09
N ASN A 196 10.96 -9.23 -6.50
CA ASN A 196 11.00 -10.57 -5.92
C ASN A 196 12.29 -11.35 -6.27
N LYS A 197 12.90 -11.05 -7.41
CA LYS A 197 14.17 -11.67 -7.81
C LYS A 197 15.37 -11.09 -7.05
N SER A 198 15.28 -9.85 -6.57
CA SER A 198 16.37 -9.16 -5.85
C SER A 198 16.43 -9.49 -4.36
N HIS A 199 15.51 -10.29 -3.85
CA HIS A 199 15.38 -10.70 -2.44
C HIS A 199 15.25 -12.21 -2.28
#